data_4415cb7ee1d58ef5d6db2456a6d542c8
#
_entry.id   4415cb7ee1d58ef5d6db2456a6d542c8
#
_cell.length_a   1.000
_cell.length_b   1.000
_cell.length_c   1.000
_cell.angle_alpha   90.00
_cell.angle_beta   90.00
_cell.angle_gamma   90.00
#
_symmetry.space_group_name_H-M   'P 1'
#
loop_
_entity.id
_entity.type
_entity.pdbx_description
1 polymer ?
#
loop_
_entity_poly.entity_id
_entity_poly.type
_entity_poly.pdbx_seq_one_letter_code
_entity_poly.pdbx_strand_id
1 'polypeptide(L)'
;YGMHNFPGIAEGQFAVHDTAVMAANETLKISIMGKGGHAAMPEQCIDPVVIGAQIINALQSVVARNVAALNSAVVSITMVDAGYASNVIPNEMNLTGSLRYFTKEVGDDVKENIKNIVNGISSSMGATATFESIANYPATINIPKHAELCANAAAMVVGNKNVLRSEPPTMGSEDFAFLLNASEGAYIWIGNGLVPEDSPRGGCMLHNTQYDFNDEILTIGTSYWVQLVQNILK
;
A
#
# COMPACT_ATOMS: atom_id res chain seq x y z
N TYR A 1 12.24 -14.73 -9.92
CA TYR A 1 11.02 -15.21 -9.25
C TYR A 1 11.14 -15.01 -7.76
N GLY A 2 10.03 -14.67 -7.09
CA GLY A 2 9.93 -14.48 -5.64
C GLY A 2 8.72 -15.23 -5.06
N MET A 3 8.81 -15.58 -3.77
CA MET A 3 7.71 -16.22 -3.05
C MET A 3 7.70 -15.71 -1.61
N HIS A 4 6.52 -15.41 -1.10
CA HIS A 4 6.31 -14.99 0.27
C HIS A 4 5.27 -15.89 0.95
N ASN A 5 5.48 -16.20 2.21
CA ASN A 5 4.45 -16.86 3.02
C ASN A 5 3.31 -15.88 3.32
N PHE A 6 2.07 -16.36 3.26
CA PHE A 6 0.91 -15.48 3.44
C PHE A 6 -0.13 -16.09 4.38
N PRO A 7 -0.32 -15.52 5.59
CA PRO A 7 -1.39 -15.91 6.50
C PRO A 7 -2.76 -15.65 5.87
N GLY A 8 -3.73 -16.52 6.17
CA GLY A 8 -5.07 -16.46 5.60
C GLY A 8 -5.26 -17.31 4.34
N ILE A 9 -4.17 -17.76 3.70
CA ILE A 9 -4.19 -18.79 2.68
C ILE A 9 -3.89 -20.14 3.38
N ALA A 10 -4.68 -21.16 3.08
CA ALA A 10 -4.52 -22.46 3.72
C ALA A 10 -3.14 -23.08 3.43
N GLU A 11 -2.62 -23.82 4.40
CA GLU A 11 -1.40 -24.60 4.23
C GLU A 11 -1.50 -25.52 3.01
N GLY A 12 -0.43 -25.62 2.24
CA GLY A 12 -0.39 -26.41 1.01
C GLY A 12 -1.08 -25.76 -0.19
N GLN A 13 -1.50 -24.51 -0.10
CA GLN A 13 -2.01 -23.74 -1.22
C GLN A 13 -1.02 -22.69 -1.67
N PHE A 14 -1.04 -22.35 -2.95
CA PHE A 14 -0.34 -21.21 -3.52
C PHE A 14 -1.34 -20.22 -4.11
N ALA A 15 -1.09 -18.94 -3.95
CA ALA A 15 -1.81 -17.90 -4.70
C ALA A 15 -0.89 -17.31 -5.78
N VAL A 16 -1.36 -17.34 -7.01
CA VAL A 16 -0.61 -16.90 -8.20
C VAL A 16 -1.47 -15.92 -8.99
N HIS A 17 -1.12 -14.64 -8.92
CA HIS A 17 -1.78 -13.57 -9.64
C HIS A 17 -1.20 -13.44 -11.06
N ASP A 18 -2.06 -13.18 -12.04
CA ASP A 18 -1.60 -12.97 -13.43
C ASP A 18 -0.94 -11.61 -13.64
N THR A 19 -1.34 -10.62 -12.84
CA THR A 19 -0.88 -9.23 -12.97
C THR A 19 -0.53 -8.66 -11.59
N ALA A 20 -1.33 -7.72 -11.07
CA ALA A 20 -1.08 -7.07 -9.79
C ALA A 20 -1.14 -8.05 -8.60
N VAL A 21 -0.11 -8.02 -7.76
CA VAL A 21 0.00 -8.81 -6.53
C VAL A 21 -0.04 -7.91 -5.30
N MET A 22 0.79 -6.86 -5.29
CA MET A 22 0.90 -5.92 -4.17
C MET A 22 0.99 -4.48 -4.70
N ALA A 23 0.46 -3.53 -3.92
CA ALA A 23 0.36 -2.14 -4.32
C ALA A 23 1.70 -1.41 -4.28
N ALA A 24 1.81 -0.34 -5.08
CA ALA A 24 2.80 0.70 -4.87
C ALA A 24 2.56 1.40 -3.53
N ASN A 25 3.64 1.97 -2.98
CA ASN A 25 3.61 2.73 -1.73
C ASN A 25 4.36 4.05 -1.90
N GLU A 26 3.66 5.15 -1.63
CA GLU A 26 4.26 6.48 -1.56
C GLU A 26 3.94 7.14 -0.23
N THR A 27 4.88 7.91 0.30
CA THR A 27 4.68 8.77 1.48
C THR A 27 4.24 10.15 1.01
N LEU A 28 3.09 10.61 1.50
CA LEU A 28 2.57 11.94 1.23
C LEU A 28 3.05 12.90 2.32
N LYS A 29 3.51 14.09 1.91
CA LYS A 29 3.84 15.20 2.81
C LYS A 29 3.14 16.47 2.35
N ILE A 30 2.44 17.13 3.26
CA ILE A 30 1.77 18.41 3.02
C ILE A 30 2.21 19.35 4.11
N SER A 31 2.73 20.52 3.72
CA SER A 31 3.09 21.60 4.65
C SER A 31 2.24 22.81 4.34
N ILE A 32 1.54 23.34 5.36
CA ILE A 32 0.61 24.45 5.26
C ILE A 32 1.20 25.61 6.03
N MET A 33 1.49 26.71 5.34
CA MET A 33 2.05 27.94 5.93
C MET A 33 0.96 28.98 6.05
N GLY A 34 0.58 29.28 7.27
CA GLY A 34 -0.36 30.34 7.64
C GLY A 34 0.34 31.54 8.22
N LYS A 35 -0.36 32.21 9.15
CA LYS A 35 0.14 33.34 9.95
C LYS A 35 -0.34 33.13 11.39
N GLY A 36 0.56 32.74 12.27
CA GLY A 36 0.27 32.56 13.69
C GLY A 36 0.04 33.87 14.46
N GLY A 37 -0.46 33.68 15.66
CA GLY A 37 -0.71 34.80 16.57
C GLY A 37 -1.47 34.39 17.82
N HIS A 38 -1.99 35.41 18.54
CA HIS A 38 -2.74 35.17 19.76
C HIS A 38 -4.12 34.55 19.45
N ALA A 39 -4.45 33.43 20.08
CA ALA A 39 -5.70 32.70 19.81
C ALA A 39 -6.98 33.53 20.11
N ALA A 40 -6.90 34.60 20.92
CA ALA A 40 -8.00 35.51 21.17
C ALA A 40 -8.18 36.59 20.08
N MET A 41 -7.29 36.67 19.09
CA MET A 41 -7.30 37.63 17.98
C MET A 41 -7.20 36.91 16.63
N PRO A 42 -8.10 35.93 16.32
CA PRO A 42 -8.00 35.11 15.12
C PRO A 42 -8.12 35.91 13.82
N GLU A 43 -8.77 37.08 13.85
CA GLU A 43 -8.92 37.98 12.71
C GLU A 43 -7.58 38.56 12.22
N GLN A 44 -6.51 38.47 13.02
CA GLN A 44 -5.15 38.90 12.66
C GLN A 44 -4.27 37.77 12.15
N CYS A 45 -4.81 36.53 12.14
CA CYS A 45 -4.11 35.30 11.82
C CYS A 45 -4.60 34.69 10.50
N ILE A 46 -3.85 33.74 10.01
CA ILE A 46 -4.27 32.76 9.00
C ILE A 46 -4.01 31.38 9.64
N ASP A 47 -5.06 30.72 10.10
CA ASP A 47 -4.95 29.55 10.93
C ASP A 47 -4.70 28.26 10.10
N PRO A 48 -3.48 27.70 10.11
CA PRO A 48 -3.16 26.52 9.33
C PRO A 48 -3.85 25.25 9.87
N VAL A 49 -4.28 25.24 11.16
CA VAL A 49 -4.97 24.10 11.77
C VAL A 49 -6.37 23.96 11.17
N VAL A 50 -7.11 25.06 11.04
CA VAL A 50 -8.43 25.05 10.39
C VAL A 50 -8.30 24.68 8.92
N ILE A 51 -7.30 25.20 8.21
CA ILE A 51 -7.03 24.91 6.81
C ILE A 51 -6.70 23.41 6.63
N GLY A 52 -5.82 22.86 7.46
CA GLY A 52 -5.45 21.46 7.42
C GLY A 52 -6.61 20.52 7.69
N ALA A 53 -7.51 20.87 8.61
CA ALA A 53 -8.73 20.11 8.85
C ALA A 53 -9.63 20.06 7.60
N GLN A 54 -9.79 21.18 6.87
CA GLN A 54 -10.54 21.22 5.62
C GLN A 54 -9.86 20.38 4.53
N ILE A 55 -8.53 20.43 4.43
CA ILE A 55 -7.76 19.60 3.49
C ILE A 55 -7.98 18.12 3.80
N ILE A 56 -7.82 17.67 5.05
CA ILE A 56 -8.02 16.28 5.46
C ILE A 56 -9.41 15.79 5.06
N ASN A 57 -10.46 16.59 5.32
CA ASN A 57 -11.83 16.24 4.93
C ASN A 57 -11.99 16.17 3.41
N ALA A 58 -11.49 17.14 2.67
CA ALA A 58 -11.61 17.18 1.22
C ALA A 58 -10.85 16.05 0.53
N LEU A 59 -9.70 15.64 1.06
CA LEU A 59 -8.92 14.50 0.54
C LEU A 59 -9.72 13.18 0.52
N GLN A 60 -10.75 13.01 1.37
CA GLN A 60 -11.62 11.84 1.32
C GLN A 60 -12.38 11.73 -0.01
N SER A 61 -12.59 12.83 -0.71
CA SER A 61 -13.24 12.84 -2.02
C SER A 61 -12.36 12.30 -3.14
N VAL A 62 -11.03 12.32 -2.99
CA VAL A 62 -10.09 11.92 -4.04
C VAL A 62 -10.36 10.47 -4.47
N VAL A 63 -10.36 9.53 -3.53
CA VAL A 63 -10.66 8.13 -3.85
C VAL A 63 -12.14 7.95 -4.16
N ALA A 64 -13.02 8.53 -3.34
CA ALA A 64 -14.45 8.29 -3.42
C ALA A 64 -15.13 8.90 -4.68
N ARG A 65 -14.51 9.87 -5.37
CA ARG A 65 -15.12 10.61 -6.49
C ARG A 65 -14.25 10.72 -7.75
N ASN A 66 -12.93 10.53 -7.64
CA ASN A 66 -12.01 10.73 -8.76
C ASN A 66 -11.33 9.44 -9.22
N VAL A 67 -11.35 8.37 -8.43
CA VAL A 67 -10.88 7.04 -8.85
C VAL A 67 -12.03 6.26 -9.45
N ALA A 68 -11.84 5.68 -10.63
CA ALA A 68 -12.86 4.85 -11.27
C ALA A 68 -13.22 3.66 -10.38
N ALA A 69 -14.51 3.28 -10.34
CA ALA A 69 -15.04 2.29 -9.39
C ALA A 69 -14.38 0.89 -9.46
N LEU A 70 -13.79 0.54 -10.60
CA LEU A 70 -13.05 -0.72 -10.78
C LEU A 70 -11.56 -0.61 -10.47
N ASN A 71 -11.07 0.60 -10.20
CA ASN A 71 -9.69 0.83 -9.79
C ASN A 71 -9.61 0.94 -8.27
N SER A 72 -8.44 0.60 -7.73
CA SER A 72 -8.21 0.67 -6.30
C SER A 72 -7.09 1.64 -5.96
N ALA A 73 -7.37 2.52 -5.00
CA ALA A 73 -6.36 3.38 -4.38
C ALA A 73 -6.71 3.60 -2.90
N VAL A 74 -5.69 3.87 -2.09
CA VAL A 74 -5.84 4.25 -0.67
C VAL A 74 -5.08 5.53 -0.43
N VAL A 75 -5.74 6.53 0.15
CA VAL A 75 -5.14 7.76 0.63
C VAL A 75 -5.48 7.90 2.12
N SER A 76 -4.46 7.92 2.96
CA SER A 76 -4.62 8.06 4.41
C SER A 76 -3.67 9.13 4.94
N ILE A 77 -4.19 10.12 5.67
CA ILE A 77 -3.37 11.00 6.49
C ILE A 77 -3.24 10.36 7.87
N THR A 78 -2.01 10.09 8.26
CA THR A 78 -1.71 9.28 9.47
C THR A 78 -0.96 10.05 10.55
N MET A 79 -0.39 11.21 10.20
CA MET A 79 0.30 12.09 11.16
C MET A 79 -0.14 13.53 10.94
N VAL A 80 -0.34 14.24 12.05
CA VAL A 80 -0.71 15.65 12.11
C VAL A 80 0.19 16.31 13.13
N ASP A 81 0.93 17.34 12.70
CA ASP A 81 1.83 18.08 13.57
C ASP A 81 1.54 19.59 13.45
N ALA A 82 1.09 20.22 14.55
CA ALA A 82 0.78 21.64 14.62
C ALA A 82 0.67 22.13 16.07
N GLY A 83 1.19 23.33 16.31
CA GLY A 83 1.01 24.05 17.57
C GLY A 83 1.86 23.51 18.73
N TYR A 84 2.00 24.34 19.77
CA TYR A 84 2.77 24.02 20.97
C TYR A 84 2.19 24.64 22.25
N ALA A 85 1.20 25.54 22.12
CA ALA A 85 0.55 26.19 23.26
C ALA A 85 -0.93 26.48 22.97
N SER A 86 -1.79 26.32 23.97
CA SER A 86 -3.25 26.43 23.83
C SER A 86 -3.76 27.85 23.49
N ASN A 87 -2.95 28.88 23.73
CA ASN A 87 -3.28 30.29 23.48
C ASN A 87 -2.58 30.87 22.25
N VAL A 88 -1.94 30.01 21.40
CA VAL A 88 -1.20 30.47 20.22
C VAL A 88 -1.68 29.68 18.98
N ILE A 89 -2.12 30.42 17.96
CA ILE A 89 -2.31 29.90 16.61
C ILE A 89 -0.92 29.70 15.99
N PRO A 90 -0.56 28.50 15.49
CA PRO A 90 0.77 28.25 14.93
C PRO A 90 0.97 28.92 13.58
N ASN A 91 2.23 29.04 13.14
CA ASN A 91 2.55 29.51 11.80
C ASN A 91 2.38 28.45 10.73
N GLU A 92 2.49 27.17 11.11
CA GLU A 92 2.48 26.06 10.18
C GLU A 92 1.78 24.83 10.73
N MET A 93 1.35 23.96 9.82
CA MET A 93 0.85 22.62 10.10
C MET A 93 1.42 21.65 9.07
N ASN A 94 1.90 20.51 9.55
CA ASN A 94 2.44 19.46 8.71
C ASN A 94 1.56 18.21 8.79
N LEU A 95 1.24 17.65 7.62
CA LEU A 95 0.50 16.41 7.48
C LEU A 95 1.39 15.40 6.78
N THR A 96 1.40 14.16 7.29
CA THR A 96 2.05 13.03 6.61
C THR A 96 1.03 11.92 6.41
N GLY A 97 1.12 11.24 5.28
CA GLY A 97 0.19 10.18 4.92
C GLY A 97 0.80 9.11 4.02
N SER A 98 -0.04 8.19 3.60
CA SER A 98 0.30 7.11 2.69
C SER A 98 -0.63 7.09 1.50
N LEU A 99 -0.07 6.87 0.32
CA LEU A 99 -0.77 6.60 -0.93
C LEU A 99 -0.44 5.18 -1.39
N ARG A 100 -1.47 4.41 -1.77
CA ARG A 100 -1.35 3.07 -2.33
C ARG A 100 -2.17 2.98 -3.62
N TYR A 101 -1.64 2.27 -4.63
CA TYR A 101 -2.30 2.06 -5.92
C TYR A 101 -1.64 0.89 -6.67
N PHE A 102 -2.33 0.34 -7.69
CA PHE A 102 -1.76 -0.73 -8.51
C PHE A 102 -1.20 -0.24 -9.85
N THR A 103 -1.76 0.81 -10.45
CA THR A 103 -1.30 1.32 -11.74
C THR A 103 -0.78 2.75 -11.64
N LYS A 104 0.24 3.06 -12.43
CA LYS A 104 0.88 4.38 -12.43
C LYS A 104 -0.11 5.49 -12.76
N GLU A 105 -1.03 5.23 -13.68
CA GLU A 105 -2.05 6.18 -14.11
C GLU A 105 -2.95 6.59 -12.93
N VAL A 106 -3.44 5.61 -12.16
CA VAL A 106 -4.24 5.87 -10.96
C VAL A 106 -3.44 6.65 -9.92
N GLY A 107 -2.17 6.30 -9.72
CA GLY A 107 -1.30 7.00 -8.79
C GLY A 107 -1.07 8.46 -9.19
N ASP A 108 -0.84 8.72 -10.47
CA ASP A 108 -0.61 10.07 -10.98
C ASP A 108 -1.88 10.94 -10.89
N ASP A 109 -3.04 10.41 -11.27
CA ASP A 109 -4.34 11.08 -11.14
C ASP A 109 -4.66 11.45 -9.67
N VAL A 110 -4.42 10.52 -8.75
CA VAL A 110 -4.62 10.75 -7.31
C VAL A 110 -3.71 11.86 -6.81
N LYS A 111 -2.41 11.84 -7.17
CA LYS A 111 -1.45 12.89 -6.77
C LYS A 111 -1.84 14.26 -7.29
N GLU A 112 -2.28 14.35 -8.53
CA GLU A 112 -2.75 15.61 -9.12
C GLU A 112 -3.99 16.15 -8.40
N ASN A 113 -4.97 15.29 -8.10
CA ASN A 113 -6.15 15.68 -7.35
C ASN A 113 -5.80 16.14 -5.91
N ILE A 114 -4.90 15.45 -5.22
CA ILE A 114 -4.39 15.88 -3.90
C ILE A 114 -3.79 17.28 -4.01
N LYS A 115 -2.89 17.51 -4.97
CA LYS A 115 -2.22 18.79 -5.20
C LYS A 115 -3.22 19.93 -5.44
N ASN A 116 -4.24 19.66 -6.25
CA ASN A 116 -5.29 20.64 -6.57
C ASN A 116 -6.12 21.00 -5.33
N ILE A 117 -6.51 20.03 -4.51
CA ILE A 117 -7.22 20.25 -3.25
C ILE A 117 -6.37 21.06 -2.27
N VAL A 118 -5.11 20.64 -2.06
CA VAL A 118 -4.19 21.30 -1.12
C VAL A 118 -3.99 22.75 -1.51
N ASN A 119 -3.68 23.03 -2.77
CA ASN A 119 -3.46 24.40 -3.26
C ASN A 119 -4.74 25.23 -3.25
N GLY A 120 -5.86 24.64 -3.71
CA GLY A 120 -7.15 25.34 -3.80
C GLY A 120 -7.67 25.79 -2.43
N ILE A 121 -7.68 24.88 -1.45
CA ILE A 121 -8.15 25.22 -0.09
C ILE A 121 -7.22 26.21 0.58
N SER A 122 -5.89 25.97 0.53
CA SER A 122 -4.94 26.89 1.17
C SER A 122 -5.03 28.29 0.61
N SER A 123 -5.03 28.45 -0.70
CA SER A 123 -5.11 29.78 -1.34
C SER A 123 -6.44 30.48 -1.07
N SER A 124 -7.56 29.76 -1.05
CA SER A 124 -8.89 30.34 -0.76
C SER A 124 -9.00 30.90 0.65
N MET A 125 -8.18 30.40 1.58
CA MET A 125 -8.13 30.84 2.98
C MET A 125 -6.91 31.72 3.30
N GLY A 126 -6.17 32.17 2.27
CA GLY A 126 -5.04 33.11 2.40
C GLY A 126 -3.71 32.47 2.82
N ALA A 127 -3.63 31.15 2.91
CA ALA A 127 -2.40 30.40 3.20
C ALA A 127 -1.67 29.99 1.93
N THR A 128 -0.43 29.52 2.10
CA THR A 128 0.31 28.76 1.08
C THR A 128 0.52 27.33 1.55
N ALA A 129 0.60 26.39 0.61
CA ALA A 129 0.93 25.01 0.96
C ALA A 129 1.84 24.37 -0.08
N THR A 130 2.57 23.34 0.34
CA THR A 130 3.35 22.47 -0.52
C THR A 130 2.85 21.04 -0.40
N PHE A 131 2.92 20.31 -1.49
CA PHE A 131 2.62 18.88 -1.54
C PHE A 131 3.80 18.14 -2.19
N GLU A 132 4.27 17.10 -1.53
CA GLU A 132 5.30 16.19 -2.01
C GLU A 132 4.81 14.75 -1.86
N SER A 133 5.08 13.91 -2.87
CA SER A 133 4.90 12.47 -2.79
C SER A 133 6.25 11.78 -3.01
N ILE A 134 6.65 10.96 -2.06
CA ILE A 134 7.93 10.23 -2.06
C ILE A 134 7.64 8.77 -2.33
N ALA A 135 8.08 8.28 -3.49
CA ALA A 135 7.93 6.88 -3.86
C ALA A 135 8.84 6.00 -2.99
N ASN A 136 8.24 5.00 -2.32
CA ASN A 136 8.96 4.02 -1.51
C ASN A 136 9.13 2.71 -2.29
N TYR A 137 8.02 2.15 -2.80
CA TYR A 137 8.00 0.89 -3.56
C TYR A 137 7.08 1.01 -4.77
N PRO A 138 7.47 0.52 -5.95
CA PRO A 138 6.54 0.36 -7.07
C PRO A 138 5.53 -0.77 -6.78
N ALA A 139 4.49 -0.86 -7.59
CA ALA A 139 3.57 -2.00 -7.52
C ALA A 139 4.28 -3.29 -7.95
N THR A 140 3.99 -4.38 -7.25
CA THR A 140 4.46 -5.72 -7.59
C THR A 140 3.54 -6.29 -8.66
N ILE A 141 3.99 -6.29 -9.90
CA ILE A 141 3.20 -6.69 -11.08
C ILE A 141 3.86 -7.90 -11.74
N ASN A 142 3.15 -9.00 -11.78
CA ASN A 142 3.58 -10.19 -12.47
C ASN A 142 3.44 -10.03 -13.99
N ILE A 143 4.36 -10.66 -14.71
CA ILE A 143 4.19 -10.88 -16.15
C ILE A 143 3.39 -12.18 -16.32
N PRO A 144 2.24 -12.16 -17.04
CA PRO A 144 1.33 -13.32 -17.12
C PRO A 144 2.02 -14.62 -17.53
N LYS A 145 2.94 -14.56 -18.50
CA LYS A 145 3.75 -15.70 -18.95
C LYS A 145 4.53 -16.35 -17.80
N HIS A 146 5.12 -15.54 -16.92
CA HIS A 146 5.91 -16.03 -15.78
C HIS A 146 5.01 -16.47 -14.62
N ALA A 147 3.87 -15.82 -14.43
CA ALA A 147 2.85 -16.27 -13.48
C ALA A 147 2.33 -17.67 -13.84
N GLU A 148 2.12 -17.93 -15.13
CA GLU A 148 1.70 -19.27 -15.61
C GLU A 148 2.78 -20.34 -15.35
N LEU A 149 4.07 -20.03 -15.54
CA LEU A 149 5.16 -20.94 -15.19
C LEU A 149 5.16 -21.28 -13.69
N CYS A 150 4.93 -20.28 -12.84
CA CYS A 150 4.80 -20.47 -11.39
C CYS A 150 3.59 -21.34 -11.05
N ALA A 151 2.43 -21.05 -11.64
CA ALA A 151 1.21 -21.81 -11.39
C ALA A 151 1.38 -23.29 -11.78
N ASN A 152 1.98 -23.55 -12.93
CA ASN A 152 2.26 -24.92 -13.39
C ASN A 152 3.24 -25.65 -12.48
N ALA A 153 4.31 -24.98 -12.01
CA ALA A 153 5.24 -25.57 -11.05
C ALA A 153 4.56 -25.87 -9.71
N ALA A 154 3.76 -24.95 -9.19
CA ALA A 154 2.99 -25.15 -7.97
C ALA A 154 1.99 -26.31 -8.12
N ALA A 155 1.28 -26.39 -9.25
CA ALA A 155 0.32 -27.45 -9.53
C ALA A 155 0.95 -28.85 -9.57
N MET A 156 2.20 -28.97 -10.02
CA MET A 156 2.94 -30.23 -10.00
C MET A 156 3.29 -30.68 -8.57
N VAL A 157 3.39 -29.77 -7.62
CA VAL A 157 3.72 -30.05 -6.22
C VAL A 157 2.46 -30.32 -5.39
N VAL A 158 1.45 -29.48 -5.50
CA VAL A 158 0.27 -29.51 -4.61
C VAL A 158 -1.04 -29.88 -5.32
N GLY A 159 -1.02 -30.06 -6.63
CA GLY A 159 -2.19 -30.29 -7.46
C GLY A 159 -2.94 -29.00 -7.82
N ASN A 160 -3.59 -29.00 -9.01
CA ASN A 160 -4.25 -27.81 -9.58
C ASN A 160 -5.27 -27.13 -8.64
N LYS A 161 -6.03 -27.91 -7.87
CA LYS A 161 -7.05 -27.40 -6.94
C LYS A 161 -6.48 -26.54 -5.81
N ASN A 162 -5.19 -26.68 -5.54
CA ASN A 162 -4.49 -25.96 -4.48
C ASN A 162 -3.68 -24.74 -5.02
N VAL A 163 -3.86 -24.39 -6.30
CA VAL A 163 -3.30 -23.18 -6.91
C VAL A 163 -4.42 -22.18 -7.14
N LEU A 164 -4.47 -21.16 -6.30
CA LEU A 164 -5.49 -20.10 -6.31
C LEU A 164 -5.11 -19.06 -7.35
N ARG A 165 -5.99 -18.82 -8.33
CA ARG A 165 -5.79 -17.82 -9.41
C ARG A 165 -6.70 -16.59 -9.27
N SER A 166 -7.62 -16.63 -8.32
CA SER A 166 -8.60 -15.56 -8.07
C SER A 166 -8.46 -14.91 -6.70
N GLU A 167 -7.35 -15.17 -6.01
CA GLU A 167 -7.08 -14.49 -4.74
C GLU A 167 -6.92 -12.98 -4.99
N PRO A 168 -7.56 -12.09 -4.21
CA PRO A 168 -7.42 -10.66 -4.43
C PRO A 168 -5.99 -10.18 -4.11
N PRO A 169 -5.47 -9.19 -4.87
CA PRO A 169 -4.22 -8.55 -4.53
C PRO A 169 -4.34 -7.75 -3.22
N THR A 170 -3.21 -7.48 -2.56
CA THR A 170 -3.20 -6.70 -1.31
C THR A 170 -2.68 -5.27 -1.51
N MET A 171 -3.15 -4.34 -0.66
CA MET A 171 -2.59 -2.97 -0.56
C MET A 171 -1.26 -2.92 0.21
N GLY A 172 -0.70 -4.05 0.66
CA GLY A 172 0.68 -4.17 1.08
C GLY A 172 1.65 -3.85 -0.07
N SER A 173 2.91 -3.63 0.24
CA SER A 173 3.97 -3.38 -0.75
C SER A 173 5.15 -4.30 -0.50
N GLU A 174 5.96 -4.51 -1.54
CA GLU A 174 7.03 -5.49 -1.57
C GLU A 174 8.24 -4.95 -2.32
N ASP A 175 9.44 -5.11 -1.78
CA ASP A 175 10.68 -4.63 -2.42
C ASP A 175 11.09 -5.47 -3.64
N PHE A 176 10.63 -6.72 -3.74
CA PHE A 176 10.80 -7.55 -4.92
C PHE A 176 10.24 -6.89 -6.21
N ALA A 177 9.35 -5.92 -6.07
CA ALA A 177 8.84 -5.11 -7.18
C ALA A 177 9.97 -4.43 -7.98
N PHE A 178 11.07 -4.02 -7.33
CA PHE A 178 12.23 -3.47 -8.03
C PHE A 178 12.93 -4.50 -8.90
N LEU A 179 12.98 -5.76 -8.46
CA LEU A 179 13.54 -6.86 -9.25
C LEU A 179 12.66 -7.18 -10.46
N LEU A 180 11.33 -7.13 -10.30
CA LEU A 180 10.38 -7.32 -11.41
C LEU A 180 10.45 -6.18 -12.43
N ASN A 181 10.77 -4.95 -12.00
CA ASN A 181 10.98 -3.83 -12.91
C ASN A 181 12.31 -3.94 -13.67
N ALA A 182 13.30 -4.60 -13.11
CA ALA A 182 14.63 -4.79 -13.71
C ALA A 182 14.73 -6.07 -14.56
N SER A 183 13.84 -7.04 -14.37
CA SER A 183 13.88 -8.34 -15.03
C SER A 183 12.48 -8.95 -15.12
N GLU A 184 12.24 -9.71 -16.17
CA GLU A 184 10.98 -10.48 -16.28
C GLU A 184 10.86 -11.54 -15.19
N GLY A 185 9.64 -11.69 -14.62
CA GLY A 185 9.42 -12.65 -13.55
C GLY A 185 8.01 -12.66 -12.99
N ALA A 186 7.85 -13.33 -11.87
CA ALA A 186 6.63 -13.35 -11.09
C ALA A 186 6.92 -13.50 -9.60
N TYR A 187 6.02 -12.98 -8.80
CA TYR A 187 5.98 -13.09 -7.35
C TYR A 187 4.69 -13.79 -6.94
N ILE A 188 4.79 -14.77 -6.06
CA ILE A 188 3.67 -15.60 -5.63
C ILE A 188 3.58 -15.70 -4.11
N TRP A 189 2.44 -16.16 -3.62
CA TRP A 189 2.28 -16.46 -2.20
C TRP A 189 2.15 -17.96 -1.95
N ILE A 190 2.73 -18.42 -0.82
CA ILE A 190 2.51 -19.76 -0.24
C ILE A 190 1.72 -19.59 1.05
N GLY A 191 0.66 -20.37 1.22
CA GLY A 191 -0.20 -20.32 2.40
C GLY A 191 0.53 -20.74 3.67
N ASN A 192 0.54 -19.84 4.67
CA ASN A 192 1.08 -20.09 6.02
C ASN A 192 0.07 -20.80 6.93
N GLY A 193 -1.16 -20.95 6.47
CA GLY A 193 -2.31 -21.45 7.20
C GLY A 193 -3.39 -20.40 7.38
N LEU A 194 -4.61 -20.86 7.62
CA LEU A 194 -5.73 -20.00 7.99
C LEU A 194 -5.42 -19.33 9.33
N VAL A 195 -5.96 -18.13 9.51
CA VAL A 195 -5.80 -17.32 10.72
C VAL A 195 -7.16 -17.27 11.45
N PRO A 196 -7.61 -18.37 12.09
CA PRO A 196 -8.80 -18.31 12.94
C PRO A 196 -8.47 -17.54 14.20
N GLU A 197 -9.45 -16.82 14.77
CA GLU A 197 -9.29 -16.07 16.02
C GLU A 197 -8.74 -16.92 17.17
N ASP A 198 -9.04 -18.22 17.17
CA ASP A 198 -8.58 -19.21 18.18
C ASP A 198 -7.34 -20.01 17.76
N SER A 199 -6.59 -19.54 16.76
CA SER A 199 -5.40 -20.28 16.30
C SER A 199 -4.34 -20.34 17.41
N PRO A 200 -3.75 -21.53 17.71
CA PRO A 200 -2.60 -21.65 18.61
C PRO A 200 -1.39 -20.82 18.14
N ARG A 201 -1.33 -20.48 16.83
CA ARG A 201 -0.33 -19.61 16.21
C ARG A 201 -0.74 -18.13 16.26
N GLY A 202 -1.62 -17.75 17.21
CA GLY A 202 -1.94 -16.37 17.54
C GLY A 202 -2.90 -15.66 16.60
N GLY A 203 -3.40 -16.29 15.54
CA GLY A 203 -4.35 -15.65 14.60
C GLY A 203 -3.82 -14.34 13.98
N CYS A 204 -2.50 -14.19 13.84
CA CYS A 204 -1.86 -12.92 13.54
C CYS A 204 -1.44 -12.82 12.07
N MET A 205 -1.60 -11.63 11.52
CA MET A 205 -1.00 -11.25 10.23
C MET A 205 0.51 -10.98 10.38
N LEU A 206 1.20 -10.90 9.26
CA LEU A 206 2.60 -10.49 9.14
C LEU A 206 2.89 -9.22 9.96
N HIS A 207 4.11 -9.07 10.44
CA HIS A 207 4.60 -7.96 11.25
C HIS A 207 3.99 -7.84 12.67
N ASN A 208 3.13 -8.76 13.10
CA ASN A 208 2.70 -8.85 14.48
C ASN A 208 3.80 -9.53 15.32
N THR A 209 4.02 -9.06 16.57
CA THR A 209 5.02 -9.64 17.47
C THR A 209 4.72 -11.08 17.87
N GLN A 210 3.49 -11.54 17.68
CA GLN A 210 3.03 -12.91 17.95
C GLN A 210 2.93 -13.75 16.68
N TYR A 211 3.38 -13.20 15.53
CA TYR A 211 3.37 -13.95 14.28
C TYR A 211 4.29 -15.18 14.39
N ASP A 212 3.76 -16.33 13.97
CA ASP A 212 4.47 -17.61 13.96
C ASP A 212 4.48 -18.16 12.53
N PHE A 213 5.68 -18.38 12.02
CA PHE A 213 5.88 -19.00 10.70
C PHE A 213 5.56 -20.47 10.76
N ASN A 214 4.87 -21.00 9.75
CA ASN A 214 4.54 -22.40 9.67
C ASN A 214 5.67 -23.22 9.02
N ASP A 215 6.48 -23.89 9.82
CA ASP A 215 7.61 -24.71 9.34
C ASP A 215 7.18 -25.88 8.41
N GLU A 216 5.94 -26.34 8.50
CA GLU A 216 5.41 -27.42 7.65
C GLU A 216 5.39 -27.03 6.15
N ILE A 217 5.33 -25.72 5.84
CA ILE A 217 5.36 -25.25 4.45
C ILE A 217 6.77 -25.22 3.84
N LEU A 218 7.84 -25.40 4.62
CA LEU A 218 9.22 -25.37 4.11
C LEU A 218 9.46 -26.43 3.02
N THR A 219 8.97 -27.65 3.25
CA THR A 219 9.11 -28.75 2.30
C THR A 219 8.35 -28.47 1.01
N ILE A 220 7.15 -27.89 1.11
CA ILE A 220 6.30 -27.54 -0.03
C ILE A 220 6.97 -26.42 -0.84
N GLY A 221 7.43 -25.36 -0.18
CA GLY A 221 8.12 -24.23 -0.81
C GLY A 221 9.42 -24.65 -1.51
N THR A 222 10.21 -25.52 -0.86
CA THR A 222 11.44 -26.07 -1.46
C THR A 222 11.13 -26.91 -2.71
N SER A 223 10.13 -27.77 -2.64
CA SER A 223 9.69 -28.59 -3.78
C SER A 223 9.21 -27.73 -4.96
N TYR A 224 8.49 -26.64 -4.66
CA TYR A 224 8.09 -25.68 -5.69
C TYR A 224 9.31 -25.07 -6.41
N TRP A 225 10.31 -24.61 -5.67
CA TRP A 225 11.50 -24.01 -6.28
C TRP A 225 12.26 -25.00 -7.17
N VAL A 226 12.43 -26.23 -6.72
CA VAL A 226 13.06 -27.29 -7.52
C VAL A 226 12.26 -27.53 -8.80
N GLN A 227 10.93 -27.62 -8.69
CA GLN A 227 10.06 -27.88 -9.84
C GLN A 227 10.08 -26.70 -10.84
N LEU A 228 10.06 -25.44 -10.34
CA LEU A 228 10.13 -24.26 -11.20
C LEU A 228 11.44 -24.23 -11.99
N VAL A 229 12.58 -24.46 -11.33
CA VAL A 229 13.90 -24.54 -11.99
C VAL A 229 13.93 -25.62 -13.06
N GLN A 230 13.42 -26.81 -12.76
CA GLN A 230 13.35 -27.91 -13.73
C GLN A 230 12.48 -27.57 -14.95
N ASN A 231 11.40 -26.83 -14.76
CA ASN A 231 10.51 -26.43 -15.86
C ASN A 231 11.12 -25.35 -16.76
N ILE A 232 11.95 -24.44 -16.19
CA ILE A 232 12.56 -23.33 -16.92
C ILE A 232 13.82 -23.76 -17.67
N LEU A 233 14.62 -24.68 -17.11
CA LEU A 233 15.91 -25.08 -17.67
C LEU A 233 15.81 -26.30 -18.62
N LYS A 234 14.61 -26.75 -18.95
CA LYS A 234 14.38 -27.75 -20.01
C LYS A 234 14.31 -27.08 -21.36
#